data_e2aab5fb2e5aa32abde6ab7a3363a5ef
#
_entry.id   e2aab5fb2e5aa32abde6ab7a3363a5ef
#
_cell.length_a   1.000
_cell.length_b   1.000
_cell.length_c   1.000
_cell.angle_alpha   90.00
_cell.angle_beta   90.00
_cell.angle_gamma   90.00
#
_symmetry.space_group_name_H-M   'P 1'
#
loop_
_entity.id
_entity.type
_entity.pdbx_description
1 polymer ?
#
loop_
_entity_poly.entity_id
_entity_poly.type
_entity_poly.pdbx_seq_one_letter_code
_entity_poly.pdbx_strand_id
1 'polypeptide(L)'
;MVDGLTVGRREGSKDAVRKTSTALDLLVQEGTFDVTWQRILAGKYFFLDAASDWEGFEFIYILSGLLRVTDDDLLLRAGDYLYHHGLPQRAHFQVEQDVELLLISSPPSFHLMRDEIQEILQLARSVEEKDEATEGHCHRLERLAIATGEKLNLTGDQLVALSYAAYLHDVGKVKVPDEILNKPGPLTDEEWGEMRKHPDYGAQMLAGKDFLQDAARIVRAHHERYDGSGYPRGLSGDDIPIEARIIAVVDAYDAMISDRPYRKALSKGTVIAELEKNSGSQFDPLVVQAFLSVVGGSNGEGNVA
;
A
#
# COMPACT_ATOMS: atom_id res chain seq x y z
N MET A 1 -11.33 3.68 -44.25
CA MET A 1 -10.50 4.44 -43.31
C MET A 1 -9.46 5.20 -44.11
N VAL A 2 -9.07 6.38 -43.69
CA VAL A 2 -8.00 7.15 -44.36
C VAL A 2 -6.70 6.38 -44.19
N ASP A 3 -5.92 6.25 -45.26
CA ASP A 3 -4.65 5.52 -45.24
C ASP A 3 -3.68 6.19 -44.25
N GLY A 4 -3.04 5.40 -43.35
CA GLY A 4 -2.20 5.90 -42.26
C GLY A 4 -2.95 6.37 -41.00
N LEU A 5 -4.31 6.37 -40.98
CA LEU A 5 -5.10 6.71 -39.79
C LEU A 5 -5.49 5.45 -39.02
N THR A 6 -5.00 5.32 -37.77
CA THR A 6 -5.41 4.28 -36.83
C THR A 6 -6.43 4.84 -35.83
N VAL A 7 -7.55 4.15 -35.65
CA VAL A 7 -8.58 4.51 -34.66
C VAL A 7 -8.65 3.39 -33.63
N GLY A 8 -8.34 3.72 -32.40
CA GLY A 8 -8.45 2.83 -31.22
C GLY A 8 -9.64 3.19 -30.36
N ARG A 9 -10.06 2.23 -29.52
CA ARG A 9 -11.04 2.44 -28.45
C ARG A 9 -10.48 1.86 -27.16
N ARG A 10 -10.57 2.60 -26.06
CA ARG A 10 -10.06 2.16 -24.74
C ARG A 10 -10.65 0.81 -24.31
N GLU A 11 -11.96 0.62 -24.49
CA GLU A 11 -12.67 -0.63 -24.13
C GLU A 11 -12.18 -1.88 -24.87
N GLY A 12 -11.37 -1.72 -25.91
CA GLY A 12 -10.77 -2.78 -26.70
C GLY A 12 -9.24 -2.86 -26.57
N SER A 13 -8.66 -2.21 -25.55
CA SER A 13 -7.22 -2.27 -25.30
C SER A 13 -6.79 -3.73 -25.12
N LYS A 14 -5.77 -4.15 -25.90
CA LYS A 14 -5.25 -5.52 -25.87
C LYS A 14 -4.40 -5.80 -24.63
N ASP A 15 -3.91 -4.74 -24.00
CA ASP A 15 -3.04 -4.83 -22.82
C ASP A 15 -3.58 -3.90 -21.74
N ALA A 16 -4.07 -4.47 -20.66
CA ALA A 16 -4.74 -3.75 -19.58
C ALA A 16 -4.52 -4.42 -18.23
N VAL A 17 -4.41 -3.60 -17.17
CA VAL A 17 -4.44 -4.06 -15.78
C VAL A 17 -5.69 -3.48 -15.12
N ARG A 18 -6.40 -4.31 -14.37
CA ARG A 18 -7.57 -3.92 -13.59
C ARG A 18 -7.38 -4.38 -12.16
N LYS A 19 -7.42 -3.43 -11.24
CA LYS A 19 -7.47 -3.63 -9.81
C LYS A 19 -8.58 -2.76 -9.24
N THR A 20 -9.08 -3.09 -8.05
CA THR A 20 -10.08 -2.26 -7.36
C THR A 20 -9.63 -0.79 -7.24
N SER A 21 -8.35 -0.55 -6.94
CA SER A 21 -7.80 0.78 -6.68
C SER A 21 -7.08 1.45 -7.86
N THR A 22 -6.77 0.71 -8.94
CA THR A 22 -6.10 1.26 -10.13
C THR A 22 -6.49 0.51 -11.39
N ALA A 23 -6.52 1.21 -12.51
CA ALA A 23 -6.68 0.63 -13.83
C ALA A 23 -5.67 1.26 -14.79
N LEU A 24 -5.08 0.46 -15.67
CA LEU A 24 -4.06 0.86 -16.62
C LEU A 24 -4.38 0.26 -17.98
N ASP A 25 -4.47 1.09 -19.01
CA ASP A 25 -4.73 0.67 -20.39
C ASP A 25 -3.64 1.19 -21.33
N LEU A 26 -2.99 0.31 -22.07
CA LEU A 26 -2.11 0.69 -23.17
C LEU A 26 -2.97 1.13 -24.36
N LEU A 27 -2.93 2.41 -24.71
CA LEU A 27 -3.69 2.98 -25.82
C LEU A 27 -2.93 2.89 -27.12
N VAL A 28 -1.64 3.25 -27.10
CA VAL A 28 -0.75 3.24 -28.26
C VAL A 28 0.64 2.80 -27.82
N GLN A 29 1.29 1.99 -28.62
CA GLN A 29 2.72 1.72 -28.53
C GLN A 29 3.32 1.77 -29.91
N GLU A 30 4.22 2.70 -30.12
CA GLU A 30 4.89 2.90 -31.39
C GLU A 30 6.37 3.21 -31.20
N GLY A 31 7.22 2.31 -31.69
CA GLY A 31 8.67 2.51 -31.77
C GLY A 31 9.30 2.95 -30.44
N THR A 32 9.41 4.25 -30.23
CA THR A 32 10.14 4.88 -29.13
C THR A 32 9.25 5.41 -28.01
N PHE A 33 7.93 5.33 -28.13
CA PHE A 33 7.02 5.85 -27.09
C PHE A 33 5.80 4.95 -26.89
N ASP A 34 5.15 5.10 -25.76
CA ASP A 34 3.80 4.60 -25.51
C ASP A 34 2.87 5.70 -24.97
N VAL A 35 1.57 5.43 -25.09
CA VAL A 35 0.50 6.26 -24.52
C VAL A 35 -0.37 5.36 -23.66
N THR A 36 -0.45 5.68 -22.41
CA THR A 36 -1.16 4.92 -21.40
C THR A 36 -2.25 5.77 -20.76
N TRP A 37 -3.44 5.22 -20.63
CA TRP A 37 -4.47 5.75 -19.75
C TRP A 37 -4.40 5.05 -18.41
N GLN A 38 -4.48 5.83 -17.33
CA GLN A 38 -4.46 5.30 -15.97
C GLN A 38 -5.57 5.94 -15.14
N ARG A 39 -6.21 5.12 -14.29
CA ARG A 39 -7.10 5.58 -13.21
C ARG A 39 -6.55 5.12 -11.88
N ILE A 40 -6.51 6.03 -10.90
CA ILE A 40 -6.07 5.77 -9.53
C ILE A 40 -7.12 6.34 -8.58
N LEU A 41 -7.57 5.54 -7.60
CA LEU A 41 -8.56 5.97 -6.63
C LEU A 41 -7.96 6.89 -5.56
N ALA A 42 -8.82 7.73 -4.99
CA ALA A 42 -8.47 8.62 -3.88
C ALA A 42 -7.82 7.89 -2.70
N GLY A 43 -6.94 8.59 -1.99
CA GLY A 43 -6.19 8.07 -0.85
C GLY A 43 -4.99 7.20 -1.21
N LYS A 44 -4.60 7.12 -2.49
CA LYS A 44 -3.39 6.43 -2.94
C LYS A 44 -2.21 7.37 -3.08
N TYR A 45 -1.02 6.82 -2.85
CA TYR A 45 0.26 7.47 -3.08
C TYR A 45 0.99 6.76 -4.21
N PHE A 46 1.68 7.53 -5.03
CA PHE A 46 2.63 7.01 -6.01
C PHE A 46 3.80 8.01 -6.17
N PHE A 47 4.82 7.60 -6.87
CA PHE A 47 6.00 8.44 -7.11
C PHE A 47 6.50 8.27 -8.56
N LEU A 48 7.26 9.24 -9.01
CA LEU A 48 8.13 9.13 -10.16
C LEU A 48 9.56 9.00 -9.65
N ASP A 49 10.27 7.98 -10.13
CA ASP A 49 11.62 7.66 -9.64
C ASP A 49 12.66 8.72 -10.00
N ALA A 50 13.67 8.82 -9.14
CA ALA A 50 14.86 9.59 -9.44
C ALA A 50 15.66 8.86 -10.54
N ALA A 51 15.95 9.57 -11.62
CA ALA A 51 16.73 9.10 -12.76
C ALA A 51 17.38 10.30 -13.47
N SER A 52 18.38 10.91 -12.84
CA SER A 52 18.99 12.16 -13.33
C SER A 52 19.74 12.01 -14.66
N ASP A 53 20.19 10.80 -14.98
CA ASP A 53 20.88 10.42 -16.20
C ASP A 53 19.98 9.74 -17.25
N TRP A 54 18.66 9.69 -16.98
CA TRP A 54 17.69 9.17 -17.93
C TRP A 54 17.41 10.20 -19.04
N GLU A 55 17.71 9.85 -20.29
CA GLU A 55 17.51 10.70 -21.46
C GLU A 55 16.07 10.62 -22.02
N GLY A 56 15.17 9.97 -21.30
CA GLY A 56 13.79 9.81 -21.70
C GLY A 56 12.93 11.06 -21.49
N PHE A 57 11.64 10.90 -21.79
CA PHE A 57 10.63 11.93 -21.59
C PHE A 57 9.35 11.29 -21.09
N GLU A 58 8.80 11.84 -20.02
CA GLU A 58 7.45 11.53 -19.57
C GLU A 58 6.61 12.79 -19.51
N PHE A 59 5.37 12.65 -19.98
CA PHE A 59 4.35 13.70 -19.94
C PHE A 59 3.06 13.12 -19.37
N ILE A 60 2.56 13.72 -18.30
CA ILE A 60 1.34 13.30 -17.63
C ILE A 60 0.32 14.43 -17.72
N TYR A 61 -0.86 14.12 -18.29
CA TYR A 61 -1.98 15.03 -18.38
C TYR A 61 -3.12 14.57 -17.51
N ILE A 62 -3.66 15.47 -16.69
CA ILE A 62 -4.79 15.16 -15.79
C ILE A 62 -6.09 15.28 -16.57
N LEU A 63 -6.76 14.16 -16.79
CA LEU A 63 -8.07 14.11 -17.47
C LEU A 63 -9.21 14.46 -16.53
N SER A 64 -9.16 13.98 -15.29
CA SER A 64 -10.15 14.26 -14.26
C SER A 64 -9.56 14.05 -12.86
N GLY A 65 -10.23 14.55 -11.82
CA GLY A 65 -9.86 14.35 -10.43
C GLY A 65 -8.89 15.40 -9.89
N LEU A 66 -8.26 15.08 -8.74
CA LEU A 66 -7.37 15.99 -8.02
C LEU A 66 -6.14 15.23 -7.53
N LEU A 67 -4.97 15.72 -7.90
CA LEU A 67 -3.66 15.16 -7.58
C LEU A 67 -2.83 16.19 -6.83
N ARG A 68 -2.26 15.83 -5.69
CA ARG A 68 -1.33 16.67 -4.94
C ARG A 68 0.10 16.23 -5.20
N VAL A 69 0.98 17.15 -5.57
CA VAL A 69 2.42 17.00 -5.49
C VAL A 69 2.80 17.27 -4.05
N THR A 70 3.22 16.25 -3.29
CA THR A 70 3.35 16.34 -1.84
C THR A 70 4.56 17.18 -1.41
N ASP A 71 5.62 17.15 -2.20
CA ASP A 71 6.88 17.85 -1.89
C ASP A 71 6.71 19.39 -1.94
N ASP A 72 5.83 19.89 -2.81
CA ASP A 72 5.58 21.32 -3.01
C ASP A 72 4.18 21.76 -2.55
N ASP A 73 3.37 20.85 -2.02
CA ASP A 73 1.95 21.06 -1.66
C ASP A 73 1.12 21.67 -2.82
N LEU A 74 1.46 21.29 -4.06
CA LEU A 74 0.83 21.78 -5.27
C LEU A 74 -0.33 20.88 -5.68
N LEU A 75 -1.52 21.47 -5.90
CA LEU A 75 -2.69 20.74 -6.39
C LEU A 75 -2.80 20.87 -7.91
N LEU A 76 -2.86 19.72 -8.57
CA LEU A 76 -3.12 19.56 -10.00
C LEU A 76 -4.55 19.03 -10.21
N ARG A 77 -5.25 19.63 -11.18
CA ARG A 77 -6.64 19.32 -11.54
C ARG A 77 -6.80 19.04 -13.02
N ALA A 78 -7.98 18.62 -13.44
CA ALA A 78 -8.28 18.40 -14.85
C ALA A 78 -7.83 19.59 -15.72
N GLY A 79 -7.05 19.30 -16.76
CA GLY A 79 -6.45 20.29 -17.66
C GLY A 79 -5.01 20.65 -17.31
N ASP A 80 -4.54 20.38 -16.09
CA ASP A 80 -3.14 20.56 -15.73
C ASP A 80 -2.29 19.40 -16.26
N TYR A 81 -0.99 19.62 -16.37
CA TYR A 81 -0.03 18.63 -16.83
C TYR A 81 1.32 18.83 -16.13
N LEU A 82 2.09 17.78 -16.11
CA LEU A 82 3.50 17.79 -15.73
C LEU A 82 4.32 16.99 -16.74
N TYR A 83 5.61 17.30 -16.83
CA TYR A 83 6.54 16.54 -17.66
C TYR A 83 7.95 16.62 -17.10
N HIS A 84 8.79 15.65 -17.43
CA HIS A 84 10.20 15.63 -17.06
C HIS A 84 11.07 14.88 -18.08
N HIS A 85 12.38 15.14 -18.02
CA HIS A 85 13.45 14.46 -18.76
C HIS A 85 14.44 13.78 -17.80
N GLY A 86 13.92 13.10 -16.80
CA GLY A 86 14.65 12.63 -15.66
C GLY A 86 14.45 13.54 -14.45
N LEU A 87 14.54 12.96 -13.26
CA LEU A 87 14.35 13.66 -12.00
C LEU A 87 15.61 13.49 -11.13
N PRO A 88 16.13 14.56 -10.51
CA PRO A 88 17.27 14.46 -9.59
C PRO A 88 16.90 13.77 -8.27
N GLN A 89 15.63 13.75 -7.91
CA GLN A 89 15.05 13.09 -6.75
C GLN A 89 13.65 12.59 -7.09
N ARG A 90 13.13 11.67 -6.27
CA ARG A 90 11.73 11.23 -6.40
C ARG A 90 10.76 12.39 -6.27
N ALA A 91 9.71 12.37 -7.07
CA ALA A 91 8.56 13.26 -6.94
C ALA A 91 7.37 12.42 -6.41
N HIS A 92 6.75 12.85 -5.31
CA HIS A 92 5.69 12.10 -4.64
C HIS A 92 4.33 12.74 -4.90
N PHE A 93 3.34 11.89 -5.08
CA PHE A 93 1.98 12.29 -5.42
C PHE A 93 0.97 11.60 -4.50
N GLN A 94 -0.02 12.38 -4.05
CA GLN A 94 -1.20 11.91 -3.33
C GLN A 94 -2.44 12.12 -4.19
N VAL A 95 -3.26 11.10 -4.34
CA VAL A 95 -4.53 11.17 -5.04
C VAL A 95 -5.61 11.65 -4.07
N GLU A 96 -5.99 12.92 -4.15
CA GLU A 96 -7.00 13.55 -3.28
C GLU A 96 -8.44 13.18 -3.69
N GLN A 97 -8.69 13.07 -5.00
CA GLN A 97 -9.92 12.58 -5.61
C GLN A 97 -9.57 11.62 -6.72
N ASP A 98 -10.42 10.64 -6.98
CA ASP A 98 -10.21 9.69 -8.08
C ASP A 98 -9.68 10.40 -9.30
N VAL A 99 -8.48 10.03 -9.77
CA VAL A 99 -7.81 10.71 -10.87
C VAL A 99 -7.77 9.80 -12.10
N GLU A 100 -8.03 10.40 -13.26
CA GLU A 100 -7.70 9.79 -14.57
C GLU A 100 -6.57 10.58 -15.21
N LEU A 101 -5.56 9.85 -15.69
CA LEU A 101 -4.34 10.38 -16.25
C LEU A 101 -4.14 9.86 -17.68
N LEU A 102 -3.52 10.68 -18.52
CA LEU A 102 -2.90 10.25 -19.76
C LEU A 102 -1.38 10.38 -19.60
N LEU A 103 -0.67 9.27 -19.68
CA LEU A 103 0.78 9.24 -19.62
C LEU A 103 1.35 8.97 -21.01
N ILE A 104 2.31 9.77 -21.44
CA ILE A 104 3.13 9.54 -22.64
C ILE A 104 4.56 9.36 -22.18
N SER A 105 5.15 8.22 -22.49
CA SER A 105 6.50 7.85 -22.06
C SER A 105 7.38 7.49 -23.24
N SER A 106 8.60 8.01 -23.26
CA SER A 106 9.66 7.67 -24.22
C SER A 106 10.99 7.55 -23.47
N PRO A 107 11.62 6.34 -23.42
CA PRO A 107 11.16 5.08 -24.01
C PRO A 107 9.87 4.55 -23.37
N PRO A 108 9.20 3.57 -24.02
CA PRO A 108 7.97 2.96 -23.50
C PRO A 108 8.14 2.42 -22.10
N SER A 109 7.24 2.79 -21.15
CA SER A 109 7.27 2.38 -19.74
C SER A 109 6.09 1.51 -19.32
N PHE A 110 5.04 1.37 -20.16
CA PHE A 110 3.83 0.62 -19.80
C PHE A 110 4.12 -0.79 -19.28
N HIS A 111 5.00 -1.53 -19.95
CA HIS A 111 5.29 -2.92 -19.55
C HIS A 111 5.94 -3.00 -18.17
N LEU A 112 6.80 -2.05 -17.81
CA LEU A 112 7.42 -1.99 -16.49
C LEU A 112 6.35 -1.77 -15.41
N MET A 113 5.51 -0.74 -15.57
CA MET A 113 4.42 -0.45 -14.64
C MET A 113 3.42 -1.62 -14.53
N ARG A 114 3.07 -2.22 -15.67
CA ARG A 114 2.18 -3.39 -15.71
C ARG A 114 2.75 -4.55 -14.92
N ASP A 115 4.01 -4.88 -15.14
CA ASP A 115 4.67 -6.04 -14.54
C ASP A 115 4.81 -5.84 -13.03
N GLU A 116 5.17 -4.64 -12.54
CA GLU A 116 5.19 -4.29 -11.13
C GLU A 116 3.81 -4.42 -10.47
N ILE A 117 2.78 -3.85 -11.08
CA ILE A 117 1.40 -3.94 -10.57
C ILE A 117 0.93 -5.40 -10.54
N GLN A 118 1.19 -6.18 -11.61
CA GLN A 118 0.81 -7.59 -11.67
C GLN A 118 1.50 -8.41 -10.58
N GLU A 119 2.76 -8.12 -10.31
CA GLU A 119 3.53 -8.80 -9.27
C GLU A 119 2.97 -8.54 -7.87
N ILE A 120 2.65 -7.28 -7.53
CA ILE A 120 1.99 -6.93 -6.27
C ILE A 120 0.65 -7.66 -6.15
N LEU A 121 -0.15 -7.68 -7.23
CA LEU A 121 -1.44 -8.37 -7.25
C LEU A 121 -1.29 -9.88 -7.05
N GLN A 122 -0.29 -10.49 -7.65
CA GLN A 122 -0.03 -11.92 -7.49
C GLN A 122 0.36 -12.25 -6.05
N LEU A 123 1.23 -11.44 -5.43
CA LEU A 123 1.59 -11.59 -4.02
C LEU A 123 0.36 -11.46 -3.11
N ALA A 124 -0.48 -10.45 -3.31
CA ALA A 124 -1.69 -10.25 -2.53
C ALA A 124 -2.67 -11.42 -2.66
N ARG A 125 -2.97 -11.86 -3.89
CA ARG A 125 -3.86 -13.00 -4.14
C ARG A 125 -3.37 -14.29 -3.49
N SER A 126 -2.06 -14.53 -3.50
CA SER A 126 -1.50 -15.73 -2.89
C SER A 126 -1.75 -15.80 -1.37
N VAL A 127 -1.92 -14.65 -0.71
CA VAL A 127 -2.31 -14.58 0.71
C VAL A 127 -3.80 -14.83 0.86
N GLU A 128 -4.63 -14.15 0.06
CA GLU A 128 -6.10 -14.27 0.13
C GLU A 128 -6.59 -15.70 -0.13
N GLU A 129 -5.90 -16.45 -1.00
CA GLU A 129 -6.20 -17.85 -1.29
C GLU A 129 -5.87 -18.79 -0.10
N LYS A 130 -4.96 -18.39 0.78
CA LYS A 130 -4.49 -19.20 1.91
C LYS A 130 -5.06 -18.78 3.26
N ASP A 131 -5.21 -17.49 3.49
CA ASP A 131 -5.69 -16.92 4.74
C ASP A 131 -7.08 -16.28 4.51
N GLU A 132 -7.94 -16.31 5.51
CA GLU A 132 -9.26 -15.64 5.48
C GLU A 132 -9.15 -14.09 5.45
N ALA A 133 -7.92 -13.54 5.32
CA ALA A 133 -7.70 -12.12 5.11
C ALA A 133 -8.31 -11.69 3.77
N THR A 134 -9.34 -10.86 3.82
CA THR A 134 -10.04 -10.39 2.62
C THR A 134 -9.34 -9.17 2.00
N GLU A 135 -9.45 -8.99 0.67
CA GLU A 135 -9.01 -7.77 -0.02
C GLU A 135 -9.48 -6.49 0.72
N GLY A 136 -10.69 -6.52 1.27
CA GLY A 136 -11.22 -5.42 2.06
C GLY A 136 -10.44 -5.12 3.34
N HIS A 137 -9.83 -6.13 3.99
CA HIS A 137 -8.94 -5.93 5.14
C HIS A 137 -7.68 -5.17 4.73
N CYS A 138 -6.97 -5.65 3.71
CA CYS A 138 -5.73 -5.02 3.24
C CYS A 138 -5.94 -3.56 2.84
N HIS A 139 -7.04 -3.24 2.14
CA HIS A 139 -7.38 -1.87 1.77
C HIS A 139 -7.75 -0.97 2.96
N ARG A 140 -8.51 -1.49 3.94
CA ARG A 140 -8.83 -0.70 5.15
C ARG A 140 -7.57 -0.41 5.96
N LEU A 141 -6.71 -1.42 6.11
CA LEU A 141 -5.46 -1.32 6.84
C LEU A 141 -4.53 -0.30 6.17
N GLU A 142 -4.32 -0.39 4.85
CA GLU A 142 -3.54 0.58 4.07
C GLU A 142 -4.04 2.01 4.28
N ARG A 143 -5.35 2.25 4.10
CA ARG A 143 -5.95 3.58 4.26
C ARG A 143 -5.76 4.17 5.65
N LEU A 144 -5.98 3.37 6.70
CA LEU A 144 -5.81 3.81 8.09
C LEU A 144 -4.34 4.03 8.44
N ALA A 145 -3.44 3.20 7.93
CA ALA A 145 -2.01 3.34 8.12
C ALA A 145 -1.50 4.64 7.49
N ILE A 146 -1.86 4.93 6.24
CA ILE A 146 -1.51 6.16 5.54
C ILE A 146 -2.03 7.39 6.31
N ALA A 147 -3.32 7.42 6.66
CA ALA A 147 -3.89 8.55 7.41
C ALA A 147 -3.18 8.77 8.77
N THR A 148 -2.70 7.69 9.40
CA THR A 148 -1.92 7.78 10.64
C THR A 148 -0.50 8.29 10.36
N GLY A 149 0.14 7.83 9.28
CA GLY A 149 1.45 8.30 8.83
C GLY A 149 1.45 9.80 8.51
N GLU A 150 0.41 10.31 7.83
CA GLU A 150 0.20 11.74 7.57
C GLU A 150 0.12 12.56 8.88
N LYS A 151 -0.60 12.06 9.88
CA LYS A 151 -0.69 12.70 11.20
C LYS A 151 0.65 12.72 11.94
N LEU A 152 1.54 11.79 11.63
CA LEU A 152 2.90 11.73 12.17
C LEU A 152 3.92 12.46 11.29
N ASN A 153 3.48 13.15 10.22
CA ASN A 153 4.30 13.87 9.26
C ASN A 153 5.40 13.00 8.62
N LEU A 154 5.04 11.77 8.25
CA LEU A 154 5.96 10.91 7.50
C LEU A 154 6.26 11.53 6.14
N THR A 155 7.48 11.31 5.65
CA THR A 155 7.90 11.75 4.31
C THR A 155 7.17 10.98 3.21
N GLY A 156 7.19 11.49 1.98
CA GLY A 156 6.60 10.81 0.82
C GLY A 156 7.14 9.40 0.63
N ASP A 157 8.47 9.20 0.71
CA ASP A 157 9.09 7.87 0.65
C ASP A 157 8.56 6.93 1.75
N GLN A 158 8.43 7.42 2.98
CA GLN A 158 7.89 6.65 4.09
C GLN A 158 6.42 6.27 3.88
N LEU A 159 5.59 7.18 3.35
CA LEU A 159 4.18 6.91 3.06
C LEU A 159 4.02 5.89 1.94
N VAL A 160 4.84 5.95 0.90
CA VAL A 160 4.86 4.94 -0.16
C VAL A 160 5.27 3.57 0.39
N ALA A 161 6.37 3.51 1.15
CA ALA A 161 6.82 2.26 1.78
C ALA A 161 5.77 1.69 2.74
N LEU A 162 5.11 2.55 3.54
CA LEU A 162 4.02 2.19 4.43
C LEU A 162 2.81 1.63 3.68
N SER A 163 2.44 2.23 2.54
CA SER A 163 1.34 1.75 1.69
C SER A 163 1.58 0.31 1.23
N TYR A 164 2.75 0.04 0.62
CA TYR A 164 3.10 -1.32 0.20
C TYR A 164 3.19 -2.30 1.37
N ALA A 165 3.84 -1.89 2.45
CA ALA A 165 4.00 -2.75 3.62
C ALA A 165 2.66 -3.07 4.29
N ALA A 166 1.76 -2.10 4.43
CA ALA A 166 0.43 -2.30 4.98
C ALA A 166 -0.41 -3.27 4.14
N TYR A 167 -0.30 -3.16 2.81
CA TYR A 167 -1.02 -4.04 1.88
C TYR A 167 -0.45 -5.47 1.85
N LEU A 168 0.85 -5.64 2.07
CA LEU A 168 1.58 -6.91 1.93
C LEU A 168 2.12 -7.46 3.27
N HIS A 169 1.70 -6.91 4.43
CA HIS A 169 2.31 -7.24 5.73
C HIS A 169 2.31 -8.74 6.03
N ASP A 170 1.27 -9.42 5.63
CA ASP A 170 1.04 -10.85 5.85
C ASP A 170 1.48 -11.77 4.68
N VAL A 171 2.15 -11.22 3.64
CA VAL A 171 2.51 -11.99 2.43
C VAL A 171 3.32 -13.25 2.74
N GLY A 172 4.09 -13.25 3.80
CA GLY A 172 4.87 -14.41 4.23
C GLY A 172 4.06 -15.60 4.75
N LYS A 173 2.77 -15.43 5.08
CA LYS A 173 1.87 -16.52 5.46
C LYS A 173 1.72 -17.58 4.37
N VAL A 174 1.95 -17.20 3.12
CA VAL A 174 1.99 -18.15 1.98
C VAL A 174 2.99 -19.28 2.19
N LYS A 175 4.07 -19.04 2.94
CA LYS A 175 5.10 -20.06 3.26
C LYS A 175 4.81 -20.84 4.53
N VAL A 176 3.83 -20.45 5.32
CA VAL A 176 3.40 -21.23 6.50
C VAL A 176 2.64 -22.47 6.02
N PRO A 177 2.91 -23.66 6.59
CA PRO A 177 2.16 -24.87 6.26
C PRO A 177 0.65 -24.72 6.49
N ASP A 178 -0.18 -25.20 5.57
CA ASP A 178 -1.64 -25.05 5.62
C ASP A 178 -2.26 -25.67 6.87
N GLU A 179 -1.70 -26.78 7.35
CA GLU A 179 -2.11 -27.47 8.57
C GLU A 179 -1.89 -26.63 9.84
N ILE A 180 -0.97 -25.65 9.80
CA ILE A 180 -0.72 -24.70 10.88
C ILE A 180 -1.60 -23.47 10.70
N LEU A 181 -1.59 -22.88 9.50
CA LEU A 181 -2.29 -21.64 9.19
C LEU A 181 -3.81 -21.78 9.40
N ASN A 182 -4.39 -22.89 8.93
CA ASN A 182 -5.83 -23.14 8.96
C ASN A 182 -6.23 -24.15 10.06
N LYS A 183 -5.41 -24.32 11.10
CA LYS A 183 -5.68 -25.27 12.18
C LYS A 183 -6.95 -24.90 12.94
N PRO A 184 -7.94 -25.78 13.02
CA PRO A 184 -9.13 -25.57 13.84
C PRO A 184 -8.82 -25.77 15.33
N GLY A 185 -8.25 -24.77 15.98
CA GLY A 185 -7.90 -24.82 17.41
C GLY A 185 -6.59 -24.09 17.73
N PRO A 186 -6.17 -24.09 19.00
CA PRO A 186 -4.95 -23.43 19.39
C PRO A 186 -3.71 -24.09 18.79
N LEU A 187 -2.72 -23.29 18.42
CA LEU A 187 -1.40 -23.75 17.98
C LEU A 187 -0.59 -24.27 19.18
N THR A 188 0.23 -25.30 18.96
CA THR A 188 1.28 -25.69 19.91
C THR A 188 2.43 -24.68 19.91
N ASP A 189 3.37 -24.80 20.84
CA ASP A 189 4.54 -23.90 20.89
C ASP A 189 5.42 -24.06 19.64
N GLU A 190 5.56 -25.27 19.10
CA GLU A 190 6.30 -25.54 17.86
C GLU A 190 5.60 -24.91 16.65
N GLU A 191 4.27 -25.05 16.55
CA GLU A 191 3.45 -24.46 15.50
C GLU A 191 3.48 -22.94 15.57
N TRP A 192 3.44 -22.35 16.80
CA TRP A 192 3.66 -20.93 17.01
C TRP A 192 5.06 -20.50 16.56
N GLY A 193 6.07 -21.33 16.80
CA GLY A 193 7.43 -21.12 16.30
C GLY A 193 7.48 -21.01 14.76
N GLU A 194 6.67 -21.79 14.05
CA GLU A 194 6.56 -21.70 12.58
C GLU A 194 5.75 -20.49 12.14
N MET A 195 4.59 -20.24 12.77
CA MET A 195 3.74 -19.09 12.46
C MET A 195 4.52 -17.76 12.60
N ARG A 196 5.34 -17.62 13.64
CA ARG A 196 6.15 -16.41 13.89
C ARG A 196 7.24 -16.15 12.85
N LYS A 197 7.47 -17.04 11.88
CA LYS A 197 8.44 -16.84 10.80
C LYS A 197 7.84 -16.06 9.62
N HIS A 198 6.51 -15.88 9.54
CA HIS A 198 5.91 -15.21 8.38
C HIS A 198 6.43 -13.78 8.14
N PRO A 199 6.82 -12.94 9.15
CA PRO A 199 7.42 -11.64 8.85
C PRO A 199 8.77 -11.77 8.14
N ASP A 200 9.60 -12.74 8.53
CA ASP A 200 10.86 -13.04 7.86
C ASP A 200 10.63 -13.60 6.44
N TYR A 201 9.66 -14.47 6.27
CA TYR A 201 9.28 -14.99 4.94
C TYR A 201 8.77 -13.88 4.04
N GLY A 202 7.89 -12.99 4.55
CA GLY A 202 7.41 -11.84 3.82
C GLY A 202 8.54 -10.91 3.39
N ALA A 203 9.41 -10.55 4.31
CA ALA A 203 10.57 -9.71 4.01
C ALA A 203 11.46 -10.33 2.91
N GLN A 204 11.70 -11.65 2.96
CA GLN A 204 12.49 -12.34 1.93
C GLN A 204 11.80 -12.34 0.55
N MET A 205 10.47 -12.45 0.52
CA MET A 205 9.70 -12.41 -0.74
C MET A 205 9.74 -11.03 -1.38
N LEU A 206 9.77 -9.97 -0.57
CA LEU A 206 9.78 -8.57 -1.04
C LEU A 206 11.19 -8.05 -1.36
N ALA A 207 12.21 -8.49 -0.64
CA ALA A 207 13.59 -7.97 -0.76
C ALA A 207 14.25 -8.20 -2.14
N GLY A 208 13.72 -9.13 -2.97
CA GLY A 208 14.19 -9.35 -4.33
C GLY A 208 13.70 -8.32 -5.36
N LYS A 209 12.96 -7.29 -4.93
CA LYS A 209 12.28 -6.29 -5.76
C LYS A 209 12.70 -4.90 -5.31
N ASP A 210 13.36 -4.15 -6.18
CA ASP A 210 13.96 -2.86 -5.83
C ASP A 210 12.91 -1.88 -5.26
N PHE A 211 11.73 -1.81 -5.86
CA PHE A 211 10.65 -0.94 -5.43
C PHE A 211 9.94 -1.37 -4.11
N LEU A 212 10.22 -2.58 -3.59
CA LEU A 212 9.66 -3.10 -2.33
C LEU A 212 10.68 -3.26 -1.19
N GLN A 213 11.92 -2.83 -1.36
CA GLN A 213 12.97 -3.03 -0.35
C GLN A 213 12.63 -2.37 0.99
N ASP A 214 12.13 -1.14 0.97
CA ASP A 214 11.71 -0.45 2.20
C ASP A 214 10.49 -1.12 2.83
N ALA A 215 9.53 -1.57 2.01
CA ALA A 215 8.38 -2.34 2.49
C ALA A 215 8.82 -3.66 3.13
N ALA A 216 9.84 -4.34 2.59
CA ALA A 216 10.37 -5.59 3.16
C ALA A 216 10.89 -5.40 4.60
N ARG A 217 11.59 -4.29 4.86
CA ARG A 217 12.07 -3.94 6.21
C ARG A 217 10.93 -3.73 7.19
N ILE A 218 9.87 -3.05 6.74
CA ILE A 218 8.68 -2.75 7.54
C ILE A 218 7.90 -4.05 7.83
N VAL A 219 7.63 -4.86 6.79
CA VAL A 219 6.94 -6.16 6.90
C VAL A 219 7.65 -7.07 7.88
N ARG A 220 8.98 -7.09 7.88
CA ARG A 220 9.76 -7.89 8.85
C ARG A 220 9.47 -7.52 10.29
N ALA A 221 9.13 -6.25 10.59
CA ALA A 221 9.03 -5.71 11.94
C ALA A 221 7.60 -5.48 12.44
N HIS A 222 6.56 -5.80 11.64
CA HIS A 222 5.17 -5.44 11.99
C HIS A 222 4.60 -6.16 13.23
N HIS A 223 5.24 -7.22 13.69
CA HIS A 223 4.93 -7.91 14.95
C HIS A 223 5.91 -7.64 16.09
N GLU A 224 6.84 -6.70 15.89
CA GLU A 224 7.61 -6.20 17.01
C GLU A 224 6.72 -5.41 17.97
N ARG A 225 7.04 -5.47 19.24
CA ARG A 225 6.29 -4.76 20.30
C ARG A 225 7.16 -3.65 20.87
N TYR A 226 6.54 -2.55 21.21
CA TYR A 226 7.24 -1.36 21.69
C TYR A 226 8.11 -1.65 22.92
N ASP A 227 7.69 -2.63 23.77
CA ASP A 227 8.41 -3.10 24.96
C ASP A 227 9.54 -4.12 24.67
N GLY A 228 9.75 -4.51 23.40
CA GLY A 228 10.77 -5.47 22.98
C GLY A 228 10.38 -6.94 23.18
N SER A 229 9.15 -7.24 23.60
CA SER A 229 8.66 -8.63 23.76
C SER A 229 8.08 -9.21 22.48
N GLY A 230 8.22 -8.52 21.35
CA GLY A 230 7.72 -8.92 20.04
C GLY A 230 8.65 -9.89 19.30
N TYR A 231 8.37 -10.08 18.01
CA TYR A 231 9.15 -10.95 17.14
C TYR A 231 9.22 -10.36 15.72
N PRO A 232 10.17 -10.80 14.86
CA PRO A 232 11.11 -11.92 15.03
C PRO A 232 12.43 -11.54 15.72
N ARG A 233 12.72 -10.25 15.91
CA ARG A 233 14.03 -9.77 16.36
C ARG A 233 14.04 -9.27 17.80
N GLY A 234 12.89 -9.00 18.41
CA GLY A 234 12.77 -8.40 19.74
C GLY A 234 13.24 -6.94 19.77
N LEU A 235 12.99 -6.19 18.69
CA LEU A 235 13.28 -4.76 18.64
C LEU A 235 12.37 -4.01 19.59
N SER A 236 12.84 -2.90 20.18
CA SER A 236 12.08 -2.10 21.12
C SER A 236 12.14 -0.60 20.81
N GLY A 237 11.10 0.14 21.20
CA GLY A 237 11.05 1.58 21.06
C GLY A 237 11.33 2.05 19.63
N ASP A 238 12.27 2.96 19.49
CA ASP A 238 12.63 3.59 18.21
C ASP A 238 13.50 2.72 17.30
N ASP A 239 13.97 1.57 17.76
CA ASP A 239 14.63 0.58 16.90
C ASP A 239 13.63 -0.10 15.95
N ILE A 240 12.32 -0.04 16.26
CA ILE A 240 11.25 -0.50 15.38
C ILE A 240 10.95 0.61 14.36
N PRO A 241 10.96 0.33 13.04
CA PRO A 241 10.55 1.32 12.05
C PRO A 241 9.18 1.92 12.39
N ILE A 242 9.04 3.24 12.29
CA ILE A 242 7.79 3.92 12.65
C ILE A 242 6.60 3.38 11.85
N GLU A 243 6.84 3.02 10.59
CA GLU A 243 5.85 2.44 9.70
C GLU A 243 5.36 1.06 10.22
N ALA A 244 6.25 0.25 10.77
CA ALA A 244 5.89 -1.04 11.38
C ALA A 244 5.09 -0.84 12.68
N ARG A 245 5.45 0.18 13.49
CA ARG A 245 4.67 0.56 14.68
C ARG A 245 3.25 1.01 14.32
N ILE A 246 3.09 1.70 13.18
CA ILE A 246 1.77 2.09 12.64
C ILE A 246 0.98 0.85 12.25
N ILE A 247 1.57 -0.06 11.46
CA ILE A 247 0.89 -1.30 11.03
C ILE A 247 0.43 -2.11 12.23
N ALA A 248 1.25 -2.27 13.27
CA ALA A 248 0.90 -3.02 14.48
C ALA A 248 -0.37 -2.48 15.17
N VAL A 249 -0.54 -1.15 15.25
CA VAL A 249 -1.74 -0.52 15.85
C VAL A 249 -2.96 -0.70 14.95
N VAL A 250 -2.79 -0.46 13.64
CA VAL A 250 -3.90 -0.50 12.67
C VAL A 250 -4.40 -1.93 12.48
N ASP A 251 -3.50 -2.92 12.37
CA ASP A 251 -3.87 -4.33 12.25
C ASP A 251 -4.60 -4.82 13.51
N ALA A 252 -4.10 -4.51 14.69
CA ALA A 252 -4.78 -4.85 15.94
C ALA A 252 -6.18 -4.21 16.01
N TYR A 253 -6.33 -2.96 15.58
CA TYR A 253 -7.61 -2.28 15.50
C TYR A 253 -8.56 -3.00 14.53
N ASP A 254 -8.15 -3.21 13.28
CA ASP A 254 -8.99 -3.86 12.25
C ASP A 254 -9.36 -5.29 12.67
N ALA A 255 -8.40 -6.00 13.24
CA ALA A 255 -8.67 -7.32 13.81
C ALA A 255 -9.76 -7.30 14.89
N MET A 256 -9.80 -6.27 15.75
CA MET A 256 -10.76 -6.19 16.85
C MET A 256 -12.16 -5.70 16.41
N ILE A 257 -12.26 -4.83 15.39
CA ILE A 257 -13.56 -4.29 14.91
C ILE A 257 -14.21 -5.16 13.84
N SER A 258 -13.52 -6.15 13.29
CA SER A 258 -14.04 -7.05 12.26
C SER A 258 -14.57 -8.34 12.87
N ASP A 259 -15.68 -8.87 12.31
CA ASP A 259 -16.14 -10.22 12.63
C ASP A 259 -15.14 -11.24 12.12
N ARG A 260 -14.84 -12.24 12.95
CA ARG A 260 -14.03 -13.42 12.59
C ARG A 260 -14.83 -14.68 12.85
N PRO A 261 -14.54 -15.81 12.19
CA PRO A 261 -15.30 -17.05 12.35
C PRO A 261 -15.54 -17.46 13.82
N TYR A 262 -14.60 -17.12 14.68
CA TYR A 262 -14.62 -17.52 16.11
C TYR A 262 -14.91 -16.38 17.08
N ARG A 263 -15.10 -15.13 16.59
CA ARG A 263 -15.29 -13.97 17.45
C ARG A 263 -16.03 -12.84 16.74
N LYS A 264 -17.07 -12.31 17.40
CA LYS A 264 -17.77 -11.10 16.94
C LYS A 264 -16.90 -9.86 17.14
N ALA A 265 -17.12 -8.87 16.28
CA ALA A 265 -16.53 -7.54 16.37
C ALA A 265 -16.79 -6.92 17.75
N LEU A 266 -15.77 -6.27 18.29
CA LEU A 266 -15.90 -5.49 19.52
C LEU A 266 -16.47 -4.09 19.22
N SER A 267 -17.06 -3.45 20.21
CA SER A 267 -17.50 -2.06 20.06
C SER A 267 -16.28 -1.14 19.88
N LYS A 268 -16.45 -0.07 19.09
CA LYS A 268 -15.37 0.93 18.86
C LYS A 268 -14.79 1.45 20.20
N GLY A 269 -15.66 1.72 21.19
CA GLY A 269 -15.19 2.16 22.51
C GLY A 269 -14.33 1.13 23.26
N THR A 270 -14.70 -0.16 23.17
CA THR A 270 -13.90 -1.25 23.74
C THR A 270 -12.53 -1.36 23.07
N VAL A 271 -12.49 -1.23 21.73
CA VAL A 271 -11.24 -1.30 20.97
C VAL A 271 -10.32 -0.13 21.31
N ILE A 272 -10.86 1.09 21.40
CA ILE A 272 -10.09 2.28 21.82
C ILE A 272 -9.48 2.05 23.20
N ALA A 273 -10.26 1.60 24.17
CA ALA A 273 -9.78 1.33 25.54
C ALA A 273 -8.67 0.26 25.55
N GLU A 274 -8.75 -0.76 24.69
CA GLU A 274 -7.72 -1.80 24.61
C GLU A 274 -6.42 -1.27 23.98
N LEU A 275 -6.50 -0.40 22.96
CA LEU A 275 -5.31 0.26 22.41
C LEU A 275 -4.64 1.19 23.42
N GLU A 276 -5.41 2.00 24.16
CA GLU A 276 -4.91 2.88 25.20
C GLU A 276 -4.24 2.10 26.33
N LYS A 277 -4.84 1.01 26.78
CA LYS A 277 -4.31 0.14 27.83
C LYS A 277 -2.97 -0.49 27.46
N ASN A 278 -2.76 -0.83 26.18
CA ASN A 278 -1.53 -1.44 25.69
C ASN A 278 -0.52 -0.41 25.13
N SER A 279 -0.82 0.87 25.24
CA SER A 279 0.10 1.97 24.89
C SER A 279 1.32 1.96 25.83
N GLY A 280 2.51 2.07 25.26
CA GLY A 280 3.79 1.99 25.98
C GLY A 280 4.28 0.56 26.25
N SER A 281 3.46 -0.48 25.93
CA SER A 281 3.87 -1.88 26.02
C SER A 281 3.83 -2.53 24.63
N GLN A 282 2.66 -2.92 24.15
CA GLN A 282 2.53 -3.47 22.80
C GLN A 282 2.72 -2.38 21.74
N PHE A 283 2.13 -1.21 21.94
CA PHE A 283 2.02 -0.16 20.97
C PHE A 283 2.82 1.09 21.36
N ASP A 284 3.35 1.78 20.36
CA ASP A 284 3.96 3.10 20.51
C ASP A 284 2.91 4.13 20.93
N PRO A 285 3.10 4.85 22.06
CA PRO A 285 2.16 5.88 22.53
C PRO A 285 1.88 6.98 21.51
N LEU A 286 2.90 7.42 20.76
CA LEU A 286 2.74 8.44 19.71
C LEU A 286 1.84 7.93 18.59
N VAL A 287 2.06 6.70 18.14
CA VAL A 287 1.25 6.09 17.10
C VAL A 287 -0.18 5.88 17.56
N VAL A 288 -0.40 5.40 18.79
CA VAL A 288 -1.76 5.25 19.35
C VAL A 288 -2.48 6.59 19.35
N GLN A 289 -1.84 7.66 19.84
CA GLN A 289 -2.43 9.00 19.86
C GLN A 289 -2.80 9.51 18.47
N ALA A 290 -1.89 9.38 17.49
CA ALA A 290 -2.13 9.78 16.12
C ALA A 290 -3.28 8.99 15.49
N PHE A 291 -3.28 7.66 15.64
CA PHE A 291 -4.33 6.79 15.14
C PHE A 291 -5.71 7.11 15.74
N LEU A 292 -5.80 7.34 17.05
CA LEU A 292 -7.05 7.70 17.70
C LEU A 292 -7.60 9.03 17.19
N SER A 293 -6.74 9.98 16.82
CA SER A 293 -7.18 11.24 16.17
C SER A 293 -7.79 10.99 14.78
N VAL A 294 -7.26 10.02 14.02
CA VAL A 294 -7.81 9.61 12.71
C VAL A 294 -9.20 9.00 12.87
N VAL A 295 -9.33 7.98 13.74
CA VAL A 295 -10.61 7.28 13.90
C VAL A 295 -11.64 8.06 14.72
N GLY A 296 -11.21 8.99 15.59
CA GLY A 296 -12.07 9.89 16.37
C GLY A 296 -12.66 11.03 15.55
N GLY A 297 -11.90 11.57 14.59
CA GLY A 297 -12.33 12.66 13.71
C GLY A 297 -13.37 12.25 12.66
N SER A 298 -13.56 10.95 12.42
CA SER A 298 -14.50 10.42 11.42
C SER A 298 -15.97 10.43 11.84
N ASN A 299 -16.33 11.09 12.94
CA ASN A 299 -17.73 11.20 13.39
C ASN A 299 -18.56 12.27 12.61
N GLY A 300 -18.04 12.82 11.52
CA GLY A 300 -18.65 13.94 10.78
C GLY A 300 -19.11 13.68 9.37
N GLU A 301 -18.83 12.55 8.71
CA GLU A 301 -19.36 12.30 7.36
C GLU A 301 -19.48 10.81 7.04
N GLY A 302 -20.73 10.40 6.77
CA GLY A 302 -21.10 9.35 5.81
C GLY A 302 -20.80 7.90 6.17
N ASN A 303 -21.85 7.20 6.60
CA ASN A 303 -22.06 5.78 6.33
C ASN A 303 -21.45 5.39 4.97
N VAL A 304 -20.38 4.61 4.98
CA VAL A 304 -19.97 3.85 3.80
C VAL A 304 -20.07 2.37 4.19
N ALA A 305 -21.20 1.80 3.76
CA ALA A 305 -21.43 0.37 3.72
C ALA A 305 -20.52 -0.26 2.64
#